data_4ed5697accb6012ed77efd7405caa301
#
_entry.id   4ed5697accb6012ed77efd7405caa301
#
_cell.length_a   1.000
_cell.length_b   1.000
_cell.length_c   1.000
_cell.angle_alpha   90.00
_cell.angle_beta   90.00
_cell.angle_gamma   90.00
#
_symmetry.space_group_name_H-M   'P 1'
#
loop_
_entity.id
_entity.type
_entity.pdbx_description
1 polymer ?
#
loop_
_entity_poly.entity_id
_entity_poly.type
_entity_poly.pdbx_seq_one_letter_code
_entity_poly.pdbx_strand_id
1 'polypeptide(L)'
;MQPRRNTVIVMSDEHDPRIMGCSGHPFVKTPHLDALARRSVRFSSAYTPSPICVPARAAFATGMRVQDIRLWDNAMPYTGAQRGWGHVLQDHGVRVESIGKLHYRSAEDPAGFDREHLPMHVLGGHGMVWASIRNPYRPRLDGPRMLGEYIGPGESTYTQYDREVTARTVSWLHDAARESNKPFVLYVGLVAPHFPLVVPQAFFDLYPPDSIPEPKLHPSTGYVRHPWVQEYASFMGSEDKFTSAAERKNAFAAYYGLCSWLDHSVGQIISAVQGSGLADNTHVIYTADHGDNLGARGVWGKSTLYEESVKVPMLLCSPDITPGVCDTPVDLLDLFPTILQGSGVYATAESPPRPGRSLFDIASAPPDLERPILSEYHAAGSNHAGFMLRQGRWKYHCYVGFRPELFDLLTDPEELNDLAQNPAYSHVLQAMHAALHRICDPIAVDALAQQDQAKLIAHYGGADAAHKIGSSTSTPVDSKH
;
A
#
# COMPACT_ATOMS: atom_id res chain seq x y z
N MET A 1 -2.62 -0.35 32.86
CA MET A 1 -3.25 -0.80 31.62
C MET A 1 -3.91 0.42 30.98
N GLN A 2 -3.65 0.68 29.71
CA GLN A 2 -4.39 1.71 28.99
C GLN A 2 -5.87 1.27 28.87
N PRO A 3 -6.83 2.21 28.88
CA PRO A 3 -8.23 1.87 28.68
C PRO A 3 -8.40 1.25 27.29
N ARG A 4 -9.27 0.24 27.18
CA ARG A 4 -9.65 -0.34 25.89
C ARG A 4 -10.43 0.70 25.10
N ARG A 5 -9.92 1.08 23.94
CA ARG A 5 -10.56 2.02 23.03
C ARG A 5 -10.97 1.35 21.73
N ASN A 6 -11.83 2.02 20.99
CA ASN A 6 -12.14 1.65 19.62
C ASN A 6 -10.95 2.01 18.70
N THR A 7 -10.84 1.30 17.59
CA THR A 7 -9.90 1.65 16.53
C THR A 7 -10.62 1.62 15.18
N VAL A 8 -10.52 2.69 14.43
CA VAL A 8 -10.96 2.78 13.03
C VAL A 8 -9.72 2.90 12.16
N ILE A 9 -9.52 1.95 11.27
CA ILE A 9 -8.40 1.91 10.33
C ILE A 9 -8.98 2.21 8.95
N VAL A 10 -8.55 3.29 8.31
CA VAL A 10 -8.89 3.59 6.92
C VAL A 10 -7.65 3.36 6.07
N MET A 11 -7.70 2.36 5.22
CA MET A 11 -6.63 2.02 4.28
C MET A 11 -7.10 2.29 2.86
N SER A 12 -6.45 3.22 2.18
CA SER A 12 -6.61 3.46 0.74
C SER A 12 -5.75 2.49 -0.07
N ASP A 13 -5.97 2.44 -1.37
CA ASP A 13 -5.15 1.66 -2.30
C ASP A 13 -4.38 2.62 -3.21
N GLU A 14 -3.05 2.45 -3.26
CA GLU A 14 -2.21 3.16 -4.24
C GLU A 14 -2.07 4.69 -3.98
N HIS A 15 -2.12 5.14 -2.71
CA HIS A 15 -1.97 6.56 -2.37
C HIS A 15 -0.53 6.94 -2.05
N ASP A 16 0.11 7.65 -2.96
CA ASP A 16 1.42 8.28 -2.70
C ASP A 16 1.28 9.39 -1.65
N PRO A 17 1.94 9.30 -0.49
CA PRO A 17 1.82 10.28 0.59
C PRO A 17 2.30 11.67 0.23
N ARG A 18 3.09 11.82 -0.84
CA ARG A 18 3.54 13.13 -1.33
C ARG A 18 2.41 13.89 -2.03
N ILE A 19 1.34 13.19 -2.44
CA ILE A 19 0.14 13.75 -3.08
C ILE A 19 -0.91 14.10 -2.01
N MET A 20 -0.49 14.81 -0.97
CA MET A 20 -1.32 15.31 0.14
C MET A 20 -0.89 16.71 0.52
N GLY A 21 -1.84 17.59 0.89
CA GLY A 21 -1.56 18.95 1.35
C GLY A 21 -0.69 18.98 2.61
N CYS A 22 -0.98 18.13 3.60
CA CYS A 22 -0.19 18.02 4.84
C CYS A 22 1.26 17.50 4.62
N SER A 23 1.56 16.93 3.46
CA SER A 23 2.91 16.57 3.05
C SER A 23 3.63 17.67 2.26
N GLY A 24 2.96 18.80 2.03
CA GLY A 24 3.54 19.95 1.33
C GLY A 24 3.33 19.94 -0.18
N HIS A 25 2.42 19.12 -0.72
CA HIS A 25 2.12 19.13 -2.16
C HIS A 25 1.57 20.51 -2.56
N PRO A 26 2.11 21.15 -3.63
CA PRO A 26 1.87 22.57 -3.90
C PRO A 26 0.43 22.91 -4.32
N PHE A 27 -0.34 21.97 -4.84
CA PHE A 27 -1.69 22.25 -5.39
C PHE A 27 -2.74 21.17 -5.15
N VAL A 28 -2.39 19.96 -4.69
CA VAL A 28 -3.39 18.93 -4.38
C VAL A 28 -4.23 19.35 -3.18
N LYS A 29 -5.55 19.11 -3.27
CA LYS A 29 -6.54 19.51 -2.28
C LYS A 29 -7.01 18.30 -1.48
N THR A 30 -6.51 18.18 -0.25
CA THR A 30 -6.88 17.12 0.70
C THR A 30 -7.26 17.71 2.06
N PRO A 31 -8.27 18.63 2.13
CA PRO A 31 -8.55 19.39 3.34
C PRO A 31 -8.96 18.54 4.54
N HIS A 32 -9.58 17.38 4.33
CA HIS A 32 -10.00 16.48 5.40
C HIS A 32 -8.83 15.67 5.98
N LEU A 33 -7.96 15.14 5.12
CA LEU A 33 -6.70 14.50 5.54
C LEU A 33 -5.76 15.50 6.20
N ASP A 34 -5.70 16.74 5.71
CA ASP A 34 -4.91 17.80 6.33
C ASP A 34 -5.46 18.16 7.72
N ALA A 35 -6.79 18.17 7.88
CA ALA A 35 -7.43 18.38 9.18
C ALA A 35 -7.19 17.20 10.14
N LEU A 36 -7.22 15.97 9.64
CA LEU A 36 -6.87 14.78 10.41
C LEU A 36 -5.39 14.83 10.84
N ALA A 37 -4.47 15.17 9.93
CA ALA A 37 -3.05 15.25 10.19
C ALA A 37 -2.70 16.26 11.31
N ARG A 38 -3.40 17.41 11.37
CA ARG A 38 -3.22 18.40 12.46
C ARG A 38 -3.59 17.84 13.85
N ARG A 39 -4.37 16.77 13.91
CA ARG A 39 -4.81 16.11 15.16
C ARG A 39 -4.12 14.77 15.37
N SER A 40 -3.18 14.40 14.53
CA SER A 40 -2.49 13.11 14.51
C SER A 40 -1.01 13.26 14.80
N VAL A 41 -0.38 12.15 15.18
CA VAL A 41 1.03 11.96 14.88
C VAL A 41 1.12 11.56 13.41
N ARG A 42 1.82 12.38 12.61
CA ARG A 42 2.16 12.08 11.22
C ARG A 42 3.57 11.49 11.16
N PHE A 43 3.69 10.28 10.67
CA PHE A 43 4.98 9.65 10.44
C PHE A 43 5.50 10.09 9.07
N SER A 44 6.63 10.81 9.06
CA SER A 44 7.19 11.41 7.84
C SER A 44 7.82 10.39 6.89
N SER A 45 8.16 9.22 7.42
CA SER A 45 8.86 8.13 6.72
C SER A 45 8.17 6.80 6.98
N ALA A 46 7.01 6.58 6.34
CA ALA A 46 6.26 5.33 6.44
C ALA A 46 6.30 4.56 5.11
N TYR A 47 6.42 3.25 5.18
CA TYR A 47 6.67 2.39 4.01
C TYR A 47 5.77 1.16 3.99
N THR A 48 5.58 0.62 2.77
CA THR A 48 4.96 -0.70 2.59
C THR A 48 6.03 -1.81 2.63
N PRO A 49 5.71 -2.98 3.20
CA PRO A 49 6.61 -4.15 3.11
C PRO A 49 6.69 -4.73 1.70
N SER A 50 5.74 -4.39 0.82
CA SER A 50 5.77 -4.75 -0.59
C SER A 50 4.94 -3.77 -1.42
N PRO A 51 5.47 -3.23 -2.54
CA PRO A 51 4.74 -2.28 -3.37
C PRO A 51 3.73 -2.96 -4.31
N ILE A 52 2.89 -3.87 -3.77
CA ILE A 52 1.79 -4.53 -4.47
C ILE A 52 0.72 -5.01 -3.48
N CYS A 53 -0.56 -4.88 -3.83
CA CYS A 53 -1.70 -4.94 -2.91
C CYS A 53 -1.78 -6.21 -2.05
N VAL A 54 -1.81 -7.41 -2.66
CA VAL A 54 -2.07 -8.66 -1.91
C VAL A 54 -0.96 -8.96 -0.90
N PRO A 55 0.34 -8.96 -1.25
CA PRO A 55 1.41 -9.13 -0.29
C PRO A 55 1.45 -8.05 0.81
N ALA A 56 1.25 -6.77 0.44
CA ALA A 56 1.21 -5.67 1.42
C ALA A 56 0.10 -5.86 2.45
N ARG A 57 -1.11 -6.21 2.01
CA ARG A 57 -2.27 -6.42 2.87
C ARG A 57 -2.16 -7.69 3.71
N ALA A 58 -1.54 -8.74 3.19
CA ALA A 58 -1.22 -9.96 3.96
C ALA A 58 -0.17 -9.68 5.06
N ALA A 59 0.87 -8.93 4.73
CA ALA A 59 1.89 -8.50 5.68
C ALA A 59 1.30 -7.58 6.77
N PHE A 60 0.44 -6.63 6.40
CA PHE A 60 -0.35 -5.82 7.35
C PHE A 60 -1.19 -6.68 8.30
N ALA A 61 -1.91 -7.68 7.77
CA ALA A 61 -2.75 -8.55 8.59
C ALA A 61 -1.93 -9.36 9.60
N THR A 62 -0.80 -9.91 9.20
CA THR A 62 0.01 -10.84 9.99
C THR A 62 1.07 -10.15 10.84
N GLY A 63 1.47 -8.91 10.51
CA GLY A 63 2.62 -8.23 11.10
C GLY A 63 3.96 -8.88 10.76
N MET A 64 4.02 -9.67 9.67
CA MET A 64 5.19 -10.43 9.24
C MET A 64 5.64 -9.99 7.83
N ARG A 65 6.93 -10.13 7.53
CA ARG A 65 7.48 -9.82 6.20
C ARG A 65 6.90 -10.78 5.16
N VAL A 66 6.89 -10.33 3.90
CA VAL A 66 6.38 -11.15 2.78
C VAL A 66 7.16 -12.46 2.65
N GLN A 67 8.49 -12.42 2.79
CA GLN A 67 9.36 -13.62 2.78
C GLN A 67 9.04 -14.62 3.90
N ASP A 68 8.56 -14.15 5.05
CA ASP A 68 8.23 -15.01 6.20
C ASP A 68 6.87 -15.69 6.03
N ILE A 69 5.89 -15.01 5.41
CA ILE A 69 4.55 -15.55 5.12
C ILE A 69 4.46 -16.24 3.76
N ARG A 70 5.40 -15.97 2.84
CA ARG A 70 5.49 -16.55 1.49
C ARG A 70 4.26 -16.29 0.62
N LEU A 71 3.63 -15.14 0.77
CA LEU A 71 2.54 -14.67 -0.08
C LEU A 71 3.10 -13.61 -1.04
N TRP A 72 3.72 -14.09 -2.12
CA TRP A 72 4.67 -13.37 -2.94
C TRP A 72 4.07 -12.36 -3.92
N ASP A 73 2.85 -12.63 -4.39
CA ASP A 73 2.20 -11.85 -5.45
C ASP A 73 0.67 -11.88 -5.35
N ASN A 74 0.00 -11.24 -6.29
CA ASN A 74 -1.46 -11.14 -6.30
C ASN A 74 -2.21 -12.44 -6.65
N ALA A 75 -1.50 -13.56 -6.83
CA ALA A 75 -2.09 -14.89 -6.97
C ALA A 75 -1.96 -15.74 -5.69
N MET A 76 -1.38 -15.18 -4.63
CA MET A 76 -1.20 -15.85 -3.35
C MET A 76 -1.88 -15.06 -2.23
N PRO A 77 -3.23 -15.00 -2.21
CA PRO A 77 -3.96 -14.19 -1.26
C PRO A 77 -3.94 -14.78 0.16
N TYR A 78 -4.06 -13.91 1.14
CA TYR A 78 -4.19 -14.27 2.55
C TYR A 78 -5.48 -15.05 2.81
N THR A 79 -5.37 -16.11 3.62
CA THR A 79 -6.46 -17.07 3.93
C THR A 79 -6.76 -17.18 5.43
N GLY A 80 -6.07 -16.41 6.26
CA GLY A 80 -6.15 -16.57 7.71
C GLY A 80 -5.26 -17.71 8.27
N ALA A 81 -4.56 -18.49 7.42
CA ALA A 81 -3.70 -19.60 7.88
C ALA A 81 -2.59 -19.12 8.83
N GLN A 82 -2.00 -17.97 8.54
CA GLN A 82 -1.14 -17.24 9.48
C GLN A 82 -2.01 -16.32 10.32
N ARG A 83 -1.94 -16.46 11.65
CA ARG A 83 -2.78 -15.63 12.54
C ARG A 83 -2.46 -14.15 12.42
N GLY A 84 -3.46 -13.36 12.04
CA GLY A 84 -3.41 -11.91 11.96
C GLY A 84 -3.83 -11.22 13.25
N TRP A 85 -3.72 -9.89 13.29
CA TRP A 85 -4.13 -9.06 14.42
C TRP A 85 -5.62 -9.26 14.78
N GLY A 86 -6.48 -9.49 13.80
CA GLY A 86 -7.92 -9.74 14.03
C GLY A 86 -8.17 -10.99 14.88
N HIS A 87 -7.48 -12.10 14.58
CA HIS A 87 -7.59 -13.32 15.37
C HIS A 87 -7.18 -13.12 16.84
N VAL A 88 -6.08 -12.37 17.04
CA VAL A 88 -5.61 -12.07 18.40
C VAL A 88 -6.64 -11.23 19.16
N LEU A 89 -7.26 -10.27 18.51
CA LEU A 89 -8.30 -9.45 19.11
C LEU A 89 -9.57 -10.24 19.45
N GLN A 90 -10.00 -11.13 18.55
CA GLN A 90 -11.15 -12.02 18.76
C GLN A 90 -10.93 -12.94 19.98
N ASP A 91 -9.72 -13.50 20.16
CA ASP A 91 -9.37 -14.30 21.34
C ASP A 91 -9.52 -13.51 22.65
N HIS A 92 -9.43 -12.18 22.58
CA HIS A 92 -9.58 -11.28 23.73
C HIS A 92 -10.99 -10.63 23.82
N GLY A 93 -11.93 -11.10 23.01
CA GLY A 93 -13.32 -10.66 23.01
C GLY A 93 -13.54 -9.24 22.48
N VAL A 94 -12.62 -8.74 21.64
CA VAL A 94 -12.77 -7.48 20.91
C VAL A 94 -13.53 -7.76 19.61
N ARG A 95 -14.57 -6.99 19.32
CA ARG A 95 -15.32 -7.06 18.06
C ARG A 95 -14.46 -6.54 16.91
N VAL A 96 -14.29 -7.33 15.85
CA VAL A 96 -13.47 -6.99 14.68
C VAL A 96 -14.29 -7.10 13.42
N GLU A 97 -14.53 -6.00 12.72
CA GLU A 97 -15.28 -6.00 11.46
C GLU A 97 -14.53 -5.26 10.36
N SER A 98 -14.85 -5.58 9.12
CA SER A 98 -14.32 -4.90 7.94
C SER A 98 -15.43 -4.39 7.04
N ILE A 99 -15.17 -3.27 6.35
CA ILE A 99 -16.02 -2.72 5.30
C ILE A 99 -15.12 -2.38 4.11
N GLY A 100 -15.37 -2.99 2.94
CA GLY A 100 -14.66 -2.67 1.72
C GLY A 100 -13.49 -3.61 1.38
N LYS A 101 -12.49 -3.08 0.68
CA LYS A 101 -11.42 -3.86 0.06
C LYS A 101 -10.47 -4.49 1.08
N LEU A 102 -10.43 -5.81 1.11
CA LEU A 102 -9.46 -6.62 1.85
C LEU A 102 -8.39 -7.20 0.92
N HIS A 103 -8.78 -7.63 -0.26
CA HIS A 103 -7.92 -8.31 -1.25
C HIS A 103 -7.32 -9.63 -0.72
N TYR A 104 -8.06 -10.31 0.15
CA TYR A 104 -7.80 -11.65 0.66
C TYR A 104 -8.40 -12.69 -0.28
N ARG A 105 -8.37 -13.97 0.05
CA ARG A 105 -8.87 -15.01 -0.84
C ARG A 105 -10.39 -14.99 -0.96
N SER A 106 -11.11 -14.98 0.15
CA SER A 106 -12.56 -15.16 0.20
C SER A 106 -13.12 -14.77 1.57
N ALA A 107 -14.38 -14.37 1.62
CA ALA A 107 -15.09 -14.06 2.86
C ALA A 107 -15.43 -15.31 3.70
N GLU A 108 -15.31 -16.51 3.14
CA GLU A 108 -15.46 -17.78 3.87
C GLU A 108 -14.21 -18.18 4.64
N ASP A 109 -13.08 -17.53 4.36
CA ASP A 109 -11.83 -17.80 5.08
C ASP A 109 -11.83 -17.18 6.47
N PRO A 110 -11.26 -17.86 7.47
CA PRO A 110 -11.17 -17.32 8.82
C PRO A 110 -10.07 -16.26 8.89
N ALA A 111 -10.29 -15.09 8.29
CA ALA A 111 -9.29 -14.03 8.17
C ALA A 111 -9.19 -13.10 9.42
N GLY A 112 -9.93 -13.41 10.49
CA GLY A 112 -9.89 -12.67 11.75
C GLY A 112 -10.91 -11.55 11.84
N PHE A 113 -12.01 -11.61 11.07
CA PHE A 113 -13.15 -10.70 11.16
C PHE A 113 -14.39 -11.44 11.67
N ASP A 114 -15.17 -10.81 12.55
CA ASP A 114 -16.48 -11.30 12.98
C ASP A 114 -17.50 -11.13 11.85
N ARG A 115 -17.32 -10.08 11.06
CA ARG A 115 -18.13 -9.81 9.88
C ARG A 115 -17.38 -8.96 8.87
N GLU A 116 -17.54 -9.30 7.61
CA GLU A 116 -17.10 -8.51 6.46
C GLU A 116 -18.32 -7.90 5.75
N HIS A 117 -18.25 -6.60 5.47
CA HIS A 117 -19.30 -5.87 4.74
C HIS A 117 -18.74 -5.38 3.41
N LEU A 118 -19.49 -5.57 2.33
CA LEU A 118 -19.07 -5.18 0.98
C LEU A 118 -17.61 -5.62 0.66
N PRO A 119 -17.21 -6.87 0.97
CA PRO A 119 -15.81 -7.26 0.82
C PRO A 119 -15.41 -7.29 -0.65
N MET A 120 -14.22 -6.73 -0.96
CA MET A 120 -13.56 -6.94 -2.25
C MET A 120 -12.35 -7.85 -2.01
N HIS A 121 -12.47 -9.10 -2.46
CA HIS A 121 -11.43 -10.11 -2.47
C HIS A 121 -10.80 -10.28 -3.85
N VAL A 122 -9.76 -11.11 -3.97
CA VAL A 122 -9.19 -11.43 -5.27
C VAL A 122 -10.20 -12.20 -6.12
N LEU A 123 -10.15 -11.98 -7.44
CA LEU A 123 -11.07 -12.62 -8.36
C LEU A 123 -10.99 -14.15 -8.26
N GLY A 124 -12.12 -14.80 -8.01
CA GLY A 124 -12.25 -16.25 -7.96
C GLY A 124 -11.41 -16.94 -6.88
N GLY A 125 -10.93 -16.22 -5.87
CA GLY A 125 -10.08 -16.77 -4.80
C GLY A 125 -8.64 -17.13 -5.20
N HIS A 126 -8.25 -16.84 -6.44
CA HIS A 126 -6.92 -17.18 -6.99
C HIS A 126 -6.19 -15.97 -7.60
N GLY A 127 -6.86 -14.83 -7.73
CA GLY A 127 -6.24 -13.59 -8.20
C GLY A 127 -5.62 -13.66 -9.58
N MET A 128 -4.46 -13.04 -9.75
CA MET A 128 -3.79 -12.87 -11.06
C MET A 128 -2.73 -13.95 -11.27
N VAL A 129 -3.13 -15.21 -11.48
CA VAL A 129 -2.20 -16.36 -11.59
C VAL A 129 -1.18 -16.18 -12.73
N TRP A 130 -1.58 -15.58 -13.85
CA TRP A 130 -0.68 -15.27 -14.96
C TRP A 130 0.52 -14.40 -14.54
N ALA A 131 0.34 -13.57 -13.51
CA ALA A 131 1.38 -12.66 -13.03
C ALA A 131 2.47 -13.36 -12.19
N SER A 132 2.23 -14.60 -11.75
CA SER A 132 3.25 -15.44 -11.11
C SER A 132 4.23 -16.09 -12.11
N ILE A 133 3.99 -15.96 -13.43
CA ILE A 133 4.92 -16.42 -14.47
C ILE A 133 6.01 -15.36 -14.63
N ARG A 134 7.15 -15.55 -13.95
CA ARG A 134 8.22 -14.55 -13.89
C ARG A 134 9.45 -14.87 -14.73
N ASN A 135 9.80 -16.11 -14.95
CA ASN A 135 11.04 -16.47 -15.61
C ASN A 135 10.82 -17.52 -16.73
N PRO A 136 10.78 -17.09 -18.02
CA PRO A 136 10.61 -15.71 -18.46
C PRO A 136 9.21 -15.19 -18.15
N TYR A 137 9.08 -13.89 -17.83
CA TYR A 137 7.77 -13.26 -17.64
C TYR A 137 6.96 -13.22 -18.95
N ARG A 138 5.63 -13.29 -18.82
CA ARG A 138 4.72 -13.31 -19.98
C ARG A 138 3.64 -12.23 -19.81
N PRO A 139 3.74 -11.08 -20.50
CA PRO A 139 2.72 -10.03 -20.41
C PRO A 139 1.39 -10.50 -21.04
N ARG A 140 0.28 -10.03 -20.50
CA ARG A 140 -1.05 -10.17 -21.13
C ARG A 140 -1.32 -8.98 -22.02
N LEU A 141 -1.11 -9.15 -23.33
CA LEU A 141 -1.26 -8.09 -24.32
C LEU A 141 -2.71 -7.91 -24.80
N ASP A 142 -3.56 -8.90 -24.55
CA ASP A 142 -4.97 -8.99 -24.96
C ASP A 142 -5.95 -8.42 -23.91
N GLY A 143 -5.43 -7.93 -22.80
CA GLY A 143 -6.24 -7.35 -21.72
C GLY A 143 -6.52 -5.85 -21.90
N PRO A 144 -7.49 -5.30 -21.14
CA PRO A 144 -7.72 -3.87 -21.10
C PRO A 144 -6.48 -3.11 -20.62
N ARG A 145 -6.38 -1.83 -20.97
CA ARG A 145 -5.28 -0.98 -20.51
C ARG A 145 -5.30 -0.87 -18.99
N MET A 146 -4.14 -0.95 -18.34
CA MET A 146 -4.03 -0.88 -16.88
C MET A 146 -4.70 0.36 -16.29
N LEU A 147 -4.42 1.54 -16.87
CA LEU A 147 -4.94 2.81 -16.37
C LEU A 147 -6.41 3.08 -16.73
N GLY A 148 -7.04 2.20 -17.50
CA GLY A 148 -8.43 2.29 -17.98
C GLY A 148 -8.53 2.50 -19.50
N GLU A 149 -9.60 1.99 -20.10
CA GLU A 149 -9.91 2.22 -21.53
C GLU A 149 -10.25 3.68 -21.81
N TYR A 150 -10.87 4.34 -20.84
CA TYR A 150 -11.09 5.78 -20.79
C TYR A 150 -10.35 6.37 -19.59
N ILE A 151 -9.75 7.54 -19.77
CA ILE A 151 -9.02 8.28 -18.73
C ILE A 151 -9.54 9.72 -18.69
N GLY A 152 -10.03 10.15 -17.54
CA GLY A 152 -10.57 11.50 -17.37
C GLY A 152 -11.80 11.58 -16.48
N PRO A 153 -12.64 12.63 -16.65
CA PRO A 153 -13.81 12.82 -15.82
C PRO A 153 -14.91 11.78 -16.11
N GLY A 154 -15.56 11.26 -15.07
CA GLY A 154 -16.64 10.28 -15.18
C GLY A 154 -16.85 9.49 -13.90
N GLU A 155 -17.64 8.43 -13.99
CA GLU A 155 -17.84 7.46 -12.91
C GLU A 155 -17.24 6.12 -13.32
N SER A 156 -16.56 5.47 -12.41
CA SER A 156 -16.07 4.11 -12.53
C SER A 156 -16.78 3.18 -11.54
N THR A 157 -16.68 1.87 -11.75
CA THR A 157 -17.14 0.91 -10.74
C THR A 157 -16.45 1.10 -9.39
N TYR A 158 -15.20 1.58 -9.39
CA TYR A 158 -14.43 1.83 -8.17
C TYR A 158 -14.90 3.09 -7.42
N THR A 159 -15.22 4.18 -8.13
CA THR A 159 -15.79 5.36 -7.48
C THR A 159 -17.19 5.11 -6.91
N GLN A 160 -17.99 4.28 -7.58
CA GLN A 160 -19.28 3.84 -7.07
C GLN A 160 -19.13 2.95 -5.83
N TYR A 161 -18.23 1.97 -5.88
CA TYR A 161 -17.93 1.09 -4.76
C TYR A 161 -17.44 1.86 -3.53
N ASP A 162 -16.48 2.80 -3.69
CA ASP A 162 -16.01 3.62 -2.57
C ASP A 162 -17.11 4.47 -1.96
N ARG A 163 -18.07 4.93 -2.77
CA ARG A 163 -19.27 5.64 -2.26
C ARG A 163 -20.12 4.74 -1.37
N GLU A 164 -20.32 3.49 -1.78
CA GLU A 164 -21.07 2.49 -1.01
C GLU A 164 -20.34 2.10 0.28
N VAL A 165 -19.02 1.85 0.20
CA VAL A 165 -18.17 1.59 1.36
C VAL A 165 -18.22 2.75 2.36
N THR A 166 -18.14 3.98 1.87
CA THR A 166 -18.22 5.19 2.71
C THR A 166 -19.58 5.29 3.40
N ALA A 167 -20.67 5.16 2.64
CA ALA A 167 -22.03 5.23 3.19
C ALA A 167 -22.29 4.11 4.23
N ARG A 168 -21.84 2.89 3.93
CA ARG A 168 -21.95 1.75 4.85
C ARG A 168 -21.15 1.99 6.13
N THR A 169 -19.94 2.55 6.02
CA THR A 169 -19.09 2.89 7.17
C THR A 169 -19.74 3.94 8.06
N VAL A 170 -20.30 5.00 7.47
CA VAL A 170 -21.03 6.04 8.21
C VAL A 170 -22.21 5.45 8.97
N SER A 171 -23.04 4.63 8.31
CA SER A 171 -24.16 3.95 8.97
C SER A 171 -23.68 3.03 10.09
N TRP A 172 -22.66 2.23 9.85
CA TRP A 172 -22.08 1.31 10.84
C TRP A 172 -21.58 2.04 12.10
N LEU A 173 -20.90 3.18 11.94
CA LEU A 173 -20.40 3.99 13.05
C LEU A 173 -21.54 4.57 13.90
N HIS A 174 -22.64 5.02 13.27
CA HIS A 174 -23.81 5.48 13.99
C HIS A 174 -24.52 4.35 14.75
N ASP A 175 -24.57 3.15 14.18
CA ASP A 175 -25.15 1.98 14.84
C ASP A 175 -24.27 1.53 16.02
N ALA A 176 -22.94 1.45 15.82
CA ALA A 176 -21.98 1.09 16.87
C ALA A 176 -22.02 2.04 18.07
N ALA A 177 -22.25 3.34 17.83
CA ALA A 177 -22.39 4.33 18.92
C ALA A 177 -23.64 4.11 19.80
N ARG A 178 -24.67 3.45 19.28
CA ARG A 178 -25.89 3.10 20.03
C ARG A 178 -25.76 1.77 20.77
N GLU A 179 -24.88 0.89 20.29
CA GLU A 179 -24.60 -0.39 20.92
C GLU A 179 -23.59 -0.18 22.05
N SER A 180 -23.95 -0.56 23.27
CA SER A 180 -23.16 -0.26 24.48
C SER A 180 -21.73 -0.79 24.48
N ASN A 181 -20.81 0.03 24.96
CA ASN A 181 -19.57 -0.20 25.76
C ASN A 181 -18.58 -1.34 25.38
N LYS A 182 -18.74 -2.08 24.30
CA LYS A 182 -17.72 -3.05 23.84
C LYS A 182 -16.77 -2.38 22.86
N PRO A 183 -15.47 -2.40 23.12
CA PRO A 183 -14.51 -1.87 22.18
C PRO A 183 -14.55 -2.67 20.87
N PHE A 184 -14.35 -1.97 19.77
CA PHE A 184 -14.31 -2.56 18.44
C PHE A 184 -13.07 -2.14 17.67
N VAL A 185 -12.69 -2.93 16.69
CA VAL A 185 -11.78 -2.55 15.61
C VAL A 185 -12.53 -2.65 14.30
N LEU A 186 -12.64 -1.52 13.60
CA LEU A 186 -13.23 -1.43 12.28
C LEU A 186 -12.13 -1.15 11.25
N TYR A 187 -11.97 -2.06 10.31
CA TYR A 187 -11.14 -1.85 9.12
C TYR A 187 -12.02 -1.34 7.97
N VAL A 188 -11.60 -0.26 7.32
CA VAL A 188 -12.26 0.32 6.14
C VAL A 188 -11.27 0.34 5.00
N GLY A 189 -11.55 -0.42 3.94
CA GLY A 189 -10.72 -0.50 2.74
C GLY A 189 -11.33 0.27 1.58
N LEU A 190 -10.74 1.42 1.21
CA LEU A 190 -11.11 2.20 0.02
C LEU A 190 -10.22 1.82 -1.16
N VAL A 191 -10.75 1.94 -2.38
CA VAL A 191 -10.00 1.61 -3.60
C VAL A 191 -9.28 2.84 -4.17
N ALA A 192 -9.87 4.03 -4.08
CA ALA A 192 -9.20 5.23 -4.57
C ALA A 192 -7.86 5.48 -3.84
N PRO A 193 -6.86 6.03 -4.54
CA PRO A 193 -6.82 6.51 -5.91
C PRO A 193 -6.38 5.48 -6.98
N HIS A 194 -6.48 4.16 -6.70
CA HIS A 194 -6.13 3.10 -7.66
C HIS A 194 -6.85 3.27 -9.01
N PHE A 195 -6.15 2.99 -10.11
CA PHE A 195 -6.77 2.98 -11.44
C PHE A 195 -7.98 2.00 -11.53
N PRO A 196 -8.96 2.20 -12.46
CA PRO A 196 -8.92 3.04 -13.65
C PRO A 196 -8.94 4.54 -13.29
N LEU A 197 -8.19 5.35 -14.06
CA LEU A 197 -8.06 6.78 -13.83
C LEU A 197 -9.28 7.54 -14.34
N VAL A 198 -10.40 7.28 -13.69
CA VAL A 198 -11.71 7.89 -13.96
C VAL A 198 -12.25 8.44 -12.65
N VAL A 199 -12.55 9.73 -12.61
CA VAL A 199 -12.97 10.44 -11.38
C VAL A 199 -14.17 11.34 -11.67
N PRO A 200 -15.11 11.54 -10.69
CA PRO A 200 -16.25 12.44 -10.88
C PRO A 200 -15.80 13.84 -11.34
N GLN A 201 -16.56 14.43 -12.29
CA GLN A 201 -16.23 15.70 -12.97
C GLN A 201 -15.78 16.79 -12.01
N ALA A 202 -16.49 16.98 -10.88
CA ALA A 202 -16.17 18.04 -9.92
C ALA A 202 -14.77 17.92 -9.29
N PHE A 203 -14.22 16.72 -9.20
CA PHE A 203 -12.86 16.48 -8.69
C PHE A 203 -11.81 16.56 -9.79
N PHE A 204 -12.17 16.16 -11.02
CA PHE A 204 -11.28 16.34 -12.18
C PHE A 204 -11.02 17.82 -12.48
N ASP A 205 -12.06 18.65 -12.41
CA ASP A 205 -11.99 20.09 -12.69
C ASP A 205 -11.12 20.89 -11.69
N LEU A 206 -10.78 20.28 -10.54
CA LEU A 206 -9.84 20.88 -9.59
C LEU A 206 -8.41 20.99 -10.14
N TYR A 207 -8.09 20.20 -11.17
CA TYR A 207 -6.74 20.01 -11.70
C TYR A 207 -6.70 20.16 -13.22
N PRO A 208 -6.67 21.39 -13.75
CA PRO A 208 -6.54 21.59 -15.19
C PRO A 208 -5.32 20.86 -15.74
N PRO A 209 -5.45 19.93 -16.71
CA PRO A 209 -4.36 19.05 -17.14
C PRO A 209 -3.12 19.80 -17.64
N ASP A 210 -3.30 20.97 -18.24
CA ASP A 210 -2.19 21.80 -18.75
C ASP A 210 -1.37 22.48 -17.65
N SER A 211 -1.87 22.54 -16.41
CA SER A 211 -1.18 23.13 -15.25
C SER A 211 -0.31 22.13 -14.49
N ILE A 212 -0.41 20.85 -14.81
CA ILE A 212 0.29 19.77 -14.08
C ILE A 212 1.70 19.62 -14.66
N PRO A 213 2.75 19.63 -13.81
CA PRO A 213 4.13 19.45 -14.28
C PRO A 213 4.37 18.05 -14.84
N GLU A 214 5.33 17.95 -15.75
CA GLU A 214 5.79 16.67 -16.25
C GLU A 214 6.45 15.85 -15.14
N PRO A 215 6.35 14.50 -15.18
CA PRO A 215 6.95 13.65 -14.18
C PRO A 215 8.48 13.68 -14.26
N LYS A 216 9.14 13.48 -13.12
CA LYS A 216 10.59 13.46 -13.04
C LYS A 216 11.19 12.26 -13.78
N LEU A 217 12.42 12.42 -14.27
CA LEU A 217 13.22 11.34 -14.85
C LEU A 217 12.51 10.58 -15.98
N HIS A 218 11.67 11.28 -16.76
CA HIS A 218 10.97 10.63 -17.84
C HIS A 218 11.93 10.30 -19.01
N PRO A 219 11.83 9.11 -19.65
CA PRO A 219 12.74 8.73 -20.74
C PRO A 219 12.76 9.70 -21.92
N SER A 220 11.67 10.42 -22.19
CA SER A 220 11.64 11.46 -23.24
C SER A 220 12.61 12.62 -23.00
N THR A 221 13.12 12.78 -21.77
CA THR A 221 14.14 13.78 -21.42
C THR A 221 15.57 13.22 -21.46
N GLY A 222 15.75 12.00 -21.96
CA GLY A 222 17.05 11.32 -22.03
C GLY A 222 17.41 10.48 -20.79
N TYR A 223 16.51 10.34 -19.83
CA TYR A 223 16.74 9.45 -18.69
C TYR A 223 16.79 7.99 -19.12
N VAL A 224 17.81 7.27 -18.63
CA VAL A 224 17.99 5.84 -18.86
C VAL A 224 17.60 5.09 -17.60
N ARG A 225 16.54 4.28 -17.69
CA ARG A 225 16.07 3.46 -16.58
C ARG A 225 17.12 2.44 -16.14
N HIS A 226 17.12 2.12 -14.85
CA HIS A 226 17.80 0.93 -14.38
C HIS A 226 17.30 -0.33 -15.12
N PRO A 227 18.15 -1.31 -15.49
CA PRO A 227 17.75 -2.46 -16.31
C PRO A 227 16.56 -3.24 -15.72
N TRP A 228 16.52 -3.45 -14.40
CA TRP A 228 15.38 -4.09 -13.73
C TRP A 228 14.08 -3.29 -13.91
N VAL A 229 14.14 -1.97 -13.76
CA VAL A 229 12.99 -1.07 -13.96
C VAL A 229 12.58 -1.04 -15.43
N GLN A 230 13.53 -1.17 -16.35
CA GLN A 230 13.24 -1.26 -17.79
C GLN A 230 12.48 -2.56 -18.14
N GLU A 231 12.83 -3.71 -17.52
CA GLU A 231 12.06 -4.95 -17.66
C GLU A 231 10.61 -4.73 -17.24
N TYR A 232 10.40 -4.17 -16.04
CA TYR A 232 9.07 -3.88 -15.52
C TYR A 232 8.28 -2.90 -16.43
N ALA A 233 8.90 -1.81 -16.85
CA ALA A 233 8.28 -0.84 -17.75
C ALA A 233 7.88 -1.45 -19.10
N SER A 234 8.73 -2.33 -19.66
CA SER A 234 8.43 -3.05 -20.91
C SER A 234 7.31 -4.07 -20.74
N PHE A 235 7.24 -4.73 -19.59
CA PHE A 235 6.16 -5.67 -19.27
C PHE A 235 4.81 -4.96 -19.15
N MET A 236 4.74 -3.84 -18.44
CA MET A 236 3.50 -3.10 -18.23
C MET A 236 3.08 -2.31 -19.48
N GLY A 237 4.03 -1.70 -20.17
CA GLY A 237 3.80 -0.91 -21.39
C GLY A 237 2.80 0.24 -21.21
N SER A 238 2.60 0.74 -19.98
CA SER A 238 1.52 1.70 -19.69
C SER A 238 1.77 3.06 -20.33
N GLU A 239 3.02 3.52 -20.37
CA GLU A 239 3.39 4.79 -20.97
C GLU A 239 3.17 4.77 -22.50
N ASP A 240 3.45 3.64 -23.14
CA ASP A 240 3.33 3.49 -24.59
C ASP A 240 1.88 3.33 -25.07
N LYS A 241 0.95 3.12 -24.14
CA LYS A 241 -0.48 2.91 -24.45
C LYS A 241 -1.31 4.20 -24.40
N PHE A 242 -0.74 5.36 -24.08
CA PHE A 242 -1.45 6.63 -24.23
C PHE A 242 -1.69 6.96 -25.70
N THR A 243 -2.92 7.34 -26.02
CA THR A 243 -3.31 7.67 -27.40
C THR A 243 -2.86 9.08 -27.82
N SER A 244 -2.54 9.94 -26.85
CA SER A 244 -2.08 11.30 -27.06
C SER A 244 -1.41 11.89 -25.82
N ALA A 245 -0.65 12.97 -26.00
CA ALA A 245 -0.11 13.76 -24.88
C ALA A 245 -1.21 14.36 -24.00
N ALA A 246 -2.37 14.70 -24.57
CA ALA A 246 -3.52 15.20 -23.83
C ALA A 246 -4.11 14.11 -22.89
N GLU A 247 -4.24 12.88 -23.38
CA GLU A 247 -4.72 11.76 -22.55
C GLU A 247 -3.74 11.48 -21.39
N ARG A 248 -2.45 11.55 -21.64
CA ARG A 248 -1.42 11.41 -20.59
C ARG A 248 -1.53 12.50 -19.54
N LYS A 249 -1.77 13.75 -19.92
CA LYS A 249 -2.04 14.85 -18.96
C LYS A 249 -3.33 14.62 -18.18
N ASN A 250 -4.37 14.09 -18.83
CA ASN A 250 -5.60 13.71 -18.16
C ASN A 250 -5.37 12.64 -17.10
N ALA A 251 -4.42 11.73 -17.29
CA ALA A 251 -4.09 10.70 -16.31
C ALA A 251 -3.58 11.29 -15.00
N PHE A 252 -2.70 12.31 -15.05
CA PHE A 252 -2.27 13.03 -13.85
C PHE A 252 -3.44 13.75 -13.18
N ALA A 253 -4.25 14.49 -13.95
CA ALA A 253 -5.40 15.21 -13.42
C ALA A 253 -6.41 14.26 -12.75
N ALA A 254 -6.66 13.10 -13.36
CA ALA A 254 -7.55 12.09 -12.83
C ALA A 254 -7.02 11.47 -11.52
N TYR A 255 -5.72 11.17 -11.43
CA TYR A 255 -5.13 10.66 -10.19
C TYR A 255 -5.21 11.69 -9.06
N TYR A 256 -4.87 12.96 -9.30
CA TYR A 256 -5.04 14.02 -8.30
C TYR A 256 -6.50 14.22 -7.90
N GLY A 257 -7.40 14.12 -8.88
CA GLY A 257 -8.85 14.14 -8.62
C GLY A 257 -9.30 12.96 -7.75
N LEU A 258 -8.76 11.75 -8.00
CA LEU A 258 -9.03 10.56 -7.17
C LEU A 258 -8.48 10.72 -5.74
N CYS A 259 -7.33 11.38 -5.55
CA CYS A 259 -6.84 11.72 -4.21
C CYS A 259 -7.80 12.68 -3.48
N SER A 260 -8.37 13.67 -4.18
CA SER A 260 -9.38 14.56 -3.57
C SER A 260 -10.74 13.87 -3.36
N TRP A 261 -11.11 12.93 -4.23
CA TRP A 261 -12.29 12.06 -4.03
C TRP A 261 -12.12 11.18 -2.79
N LEU A 262 -10.96 10.57 -2.64
CA LEU A 262 -10.59 9.81 -1.45
C LEU A 262 -10.65 10.68 -0.19
N ASP A 263 -10.07 11.87 -0.22
CA ASP A 263 -10.12 12.84 0.88
C ASP A 263 -11.56 13.17 1.29
N HIS A 264 -12.46 13.35 0.32
CA HIS A 264 -13.88 13.57 0.57
C HIS A 264 -14.52 12.36 1.29
N SER A 265 -14.22 11.14 0.86
CA SER A 265 -14.72 9.91 1.49
C SER A 265 -14.19 9.75 2.92
N VAL A 266 -12.90 9.96 3.13
CA VAL A 266 -12.28 9.97 4.47
C VAL A 266 -12.92 11.04 5.35
N GLY A 267 -13.19 12.23 4.82
CA GLY A 267 -13.85 13.32 5.53
C GLY A 267 -15.23 12.92 6.07
N GLN A 268 -16.03 12.19 5.30
CA GLN A 268 -17.34 11.68 5.74
C GLN A 268 -17.19 10.67 6.89
N ILE A 269 -16.22 9.74 6.77
CA ILE A 269 -15.94 8.74 7.83
C ILE A 269 -15.51 9.42 9.12
N ILE A 270 -14.57 10.37 9.06
CA ILE A 270 -14.10 11.10 10.24
C ILE A 270 -15.22 11.94 10.86
N SER A 271 -16.05 12.56 10.03
CA SER A 271 -17.22 13.32 10.51
C SER A 271 -18.22 12.40 11.22
N ALA A 272 -18.40 11.16 10.75
CA ALA A 272 -19.26 10.18 11.43
C ALA A 272 -18.69 9.74 12.79
N VAL A 273 -17.37 9.52 12.91
CA VAL A 273 -16.72 9.24 14.20
C VAL A 273 -16.96 10.38 15.21
N GLN A 274 -16.85 11.63 14.73
CA GLN A 274 -17.05 12.82 15.58
C GLN A 274 -18.54 13.01 15.93
N GLY A 275 -19.41 12.97 14.93
CA GLY A 275 -20.85 13.24 15.09
C GLY A 275 -21.59 12.16 15.87
N SER A 276 -21.06 10.92 15.94
CA SER A 276 -21.61 9.83 16.75
C SER A 276 -21.16 9.85 18.21
N GLY A 277 -20.29 10.78 18.61
CA GLY A 277 -19.74 10.85 19.97
C GLY A 277 -18.66 9.81 20.29
N LEU A 278 -18.14 9.12 19.27
CA LEU A 278 -17.10 8.10 19.44
C LEU A 278 -15.68 8.69 19.56
N ALA A 279 -15.47 9.96 19.18
CA ALA A 279 -14.15 10.55 18.96
C ALA A 279 -13.22 10.47 20.19
N ASP A 280 -13.75 10.72 21.40
CA ASP A 280 -12.97 10.72 22.64
C ASP A 280 -12.55 9.31 23.11
N ASN A 281 -13.09 8.28 22.46
CA ASN A 281 -12.80 6.88 22.79
C ASN A 281 -12.37 6.06 21.56
N THR A 282 -11.85 6.71 20.52
CA THR A 282 -11.51 6.03 19.25
C THR A 282 -10.16 6.52 18.72
N HIS A 283 -9.30 5.56 18.43
CA HIS A 283 -8.11 5.78 17.61
C HIS A 283 -8.51 5.73 16.12
N VAL A 284 -8.01 6.67 15.35
CA VAL A 284 -8.16 6.66 13.89
C VAL A 284 -6.79 6.55 13.25
N ILE A 285 -6.61 5.53 12.42
CA ILE A 285 -5.40 5.29 11.64
C ILE A 285 -5.75 5.50 10.16
N TYR A 286 -4.99 6.35 9.47
CA TYR A 286 -5.07 6.47 8.02
C TYR A 286 -3.75 6.03 7.39
N THR A 287 -3.83 5.14 6.39
CA THR A 287 -2.69 4.65 5.63
C THR A 287 -3.10 4.22 4.22
N ALA A 288 -2.11 3.77 3.42
CA ALA A 288 -2.32 3.07 2.14
C ALA A 288 -1.53 1.75 2.13
N ASP A 289 -1.88 0.84 1.23
CA ASP A 289 -1.12 -0.41 1.05
C ASP A 289 0.19 -0.21 0.28
N HIS A 290 0.26 0.73 -0.65
CA HIS A 290 1.45 1.19 -1.38
C HIS A 290 1.15 2.55 -2.05
N GLY A 291 2.15 3.15 -2.71
CA GLY A 291 2.01 4.36 -3.50
C GLY A 291 1.79 4.11 -5.00
N ASP A 292 1.96 5.16 -5.82
CA ASP A 292 1.86 5.15 -7.29
C ASP A 292 3.04 5.91 -7.91
N ASN A 293 3.66 5.33 -8.93
CA ASN A 293 4.78 5.94 -9.66
C ASN A 293 4.38 7.21 -10.43
N LEU A 294 3.12 7.35 -10.79
CA LEU A 294 2.52 8.52 -11.45
C LEU A 294 3.41 9.09 -12.57
N GLY A 295 3.83 8.21 -13.49
CA GLY A 295 4.65 8.57 -14.63
C GLY A 295 6.13 8.87 -14.35
N ALA A 296 6.57 8.88 -13.10
CA ALA A 296 7.98 9.01 -12.78
C ALA A 296 8.77 7.87 -13.44
N ARG A 297 9.90 8.20 -14.04
CA ARG A 297 10.71 7.27 -14.84
C ARG A 297 9.95 6.60 -16.01
N GLY A 298 8.81 7.19 -16.44
CA GLY A 298 7.89 6.60 -17.43
C GLY A 298 7.25 5.31 -16.94
N VAL A 299 6.99 5.19 -15.65
CA VAL A 299 6.32 4.05 -15.01
C VAL A 299 5.03 4.54 -14.35
N TRP A 300 3.95 3.79 -14.49
CA TRP A 300 2.64 4.07 -13.90
C TRP A 300 2.24 2.94 -12.95
N GLY A 301 1.39 3.27 -11.99
CA GLY A 301 1.02 2.33 -10.95
C GLY A 301 2.16 2.09 -9.96
N LYS A 302 2.28 0.89 -9.50
CA LYS A 302 3.10 0.43 -8.38
C LYS A 302 4.30 -0.42 -8.81
N SER A 303 4.86 -1.21 -7.88
CA SER A 303 5.81 -2.31 -8.15
C SER A 303 7.25 -1.87 -8.41
N THR A 304 7.61 -0.63 -8.14
CA THR A 304 9.01 -0.20 -8.08
C THR A 304 9.46 -0.03 -6.63
N LEU A 305 10.76 0.15 -6.42
CA LEU A 305 11.32 0.34 -5.08
C LEU A 305 11.54 1.82 -4.72
N TYR A 306 11.16 2.74 -5.61
CA TYR A 306 11.31 4.18 -5.39
C TYR A 306 10.23 4.72 -4.44
N GLU A 307 10.50 5.90 -3.87
CA GLU A 307 9.62 6.56 -2.88
C GLU A 307 8.16 6.64 -3.37
N GLU A 308 7.93 6.84 -4.67
CA GLU A 308 6.63 6.88 -5.30
C GLU A 308 5.77 5.65 -4.99
N SER A 309 6.38 4.48 -5.01
CA SER A 309 5.70 3.18 -4.93
C SER A 309 5.75 2.57 -3.54
N VAL A 310 6.87 2.73 -2.82
CA VAL A 310 7.05 2.07 -1.50
C VAL A 310 6.62 2.93 -0.31
N LYS A 311 6.54 4.26 -0.46
CA LYS A 311 6.12 5.13 0.62
C LYS A 311 4.61 5.17 0.75
N VAL A 312 4.10 5.23 1.98
CA VAL A 312 2.67 5.28 2.29
C VAL A 312 2.37 6.40 3.29
N PRO A 313 1.18 6.99 3.27
CA PRO A 313 0.75 7.88 4.35
C PRO A 313 0.62 7.08 5.65
N MET A 314 0.94 7.71 6.79
CA MET A 314 0.72 7.11 8.10
C MET A 314 0.35 8.21 9.09
N LEU A 315 -0.93 8.24 9.46
CA LEU A 315 -1.49 9.16 10.45
C LEU A 315 -2.09 8.35 11.60
N LEU A 316 -1.72 8.68 12.84
CA LEU A 316 -2.32 8.13 14.04
C LEU A 316 -2.98 9.26 14.84
N CYS A 317 -4.29 9.37 14.75
CA CYS A 317 -5.11 10.25 15.58
C CYS A 317 -5.61 9.50 16.81
N SER A 318 -5.30 9.99 17.97
CA SER A 318 -5.63 9.30 19.23
C SER A 318 -5.86 10.30 20.36
N PRO A 319 -6.81 10.06 21.26
CA PRO A 319 -6.94 10.84 22.49
C PRO A 319 -5.74 10.71 23.44
N ASP A 320 -4.94 9.65 23.28
CA ASP A 320 -3.85 9.29 24.19
C ASP A 320 -2.47 9.79 23.73
N ILE A 321 -2.40 10.49 22.60
CA ILE A 321 -1.13 10.92 22.03
C ILE A 321 -1.18 12.38 21.60
N THR A 322 -0.09 13.11 21.86
CA THR A 322 0.02 14.51 21.42
C THR A 322 0.29 14.55 19.91
N PRO A 323 -0.49 15.34 19.14
CA PRO A 323 -0.24 15.53 17.72
C PRO A 323 1.15 16.10 17.44
N GLY A 324 1.73 15.67 16.32
CA GLY A 324 3.06 16.13 15.91
C GLY A 324 3.59 15.38 14.69
N VAL A 325 4.88 15.50 14.43
CA VAL A 325 5.59 14.76 13.40
C VAL A 325 6.57 13.80 14.06
N CYS A 326 6.56 12.56 13.62
CA CYS A 326 7.52 11.53 14.02
C CYS A 326 8.38 11.15 12.83
N ASP A 327 9.69 11.35 12.94
CA ASP A 327 10.65 11.09 11.85
C ASP A 327 11.28 9.70 11.91
N THR A 328 11.04 8.93 12.98
CA THR A 328 11.44 7.51 13.02
C THR A 328 10.76 6.76 11.87
N PRO A 329 11.53 6.06 11.01
CA PRO A 329 10.95 5.27 9.94
C PRO A 329 10.03 4.17 10.48
N VAL A 330 8.87 3.99 9.83
CA VAL A 330 7.87 2.98 10.18
C VAL A 330 7.40 2.23 8.94
N ASP A 331 6.75 1.10 9.13
CA ASP A 331 6.10 0.36 8.04
C ASP A 331 4.73 -0.20 8.45
N LEU A 332 4.04 -0.84 7.50
CA LEU A 332 2.71 -1.43 7.76
C LEU A 332 2.75 -2.58 8.78
N LEU A 333 3.91 -3.19 9.03
CA LEU A 333 4.05 -4.25 10.05
C LEU A 333 3.89 -3.69 11.48
N ASP A 334 4.17 -2.41 11.65
CA ASP A 334 4.01 -1.69 12.92
C ASP A 334 2.54 -1.55 13.32
N LEU A 335 1.64 -1.65 12.35
CA LEU A 335 0.20 -1.58 12.62
C LEU A 335 -0.31 -2.78 13.40
N PHE A 336 0.30 -3.96 13.26
CA PHE A 336 -0.11 -5.13 14.04
C PHE A 336 -0.04 -4.86 15.57
N PRO A 337 1.13 -4.54 16.15
CA PRO A 337 1.21 -4.22 17.58
C PRO A 337 0.46 -2.92 17.93
N THR A 338 0.35 -1.95 17.03
CA THR A 338 -0.41 -0.70 17.25
C THR A 338 -1.89 -0.98 17.46
N ILE A 339 -2.51 -1.80 16.61
CA ILE A 339 -3.93 -2.16 16.69
C ILE A 339 -4.21 -2.93 17.99
N LEU A 340 -3.35 -3.86 18.38
CA LEU A 340 -3.47 -4.60 19.64
C LEU A 340 -3.38 -3.65 20.82
N GLN A 341 -2.34 -2.82 20.89
CA GLN A 341 -2.12 -1.89 22.01
C GLN A 341 -3.28 -0.88 22.14
N GLY A 342 -3.76 -0.31 21.03
CA GLY A 342 -4.91 0.60 21.01
C GLY A 342 -6.19 -0.05 21.53
N SER A 343 -6.34 -1.35 21.34
CA SER A 343 -7.46 -2.14 21.87
C SER A 343 -7.22 -2.68 23.29
N GLY A 344 -6.12 -2.30 23.95
CA GLY A 344 -5.74 -2.76 25.29
C GLY A 344 -5.35 -4.25 25.34
N VAL A 345 -4.92 -4.80 24.20
CA VAL A 345 -4.42 -6.17 24.06
C VAL A 345 -2.90 -6.12 23.84
N TYR A 346 -2.16 -6.91 24.58
CA TYR A 346 -0.71 -6.95 24.50
C TYR A 346 -0.25 -8.34 24.04
N ALA A 347 0.77 -8.38 23.18
CA ALA A 347 1.38 -9.64 22.77
C ALA A 347 1.94 -10.38 24.02
N THR A 348 1.70 -11.68 24.07
CA THR A 348 2.27 -12.54 25.14
C THR A 348 3.64 -13.05 24.72
N ALA A 349 4.42 -13.57 25.67
CA ALA A 349 5.72 -14.20 25.40
C ALA A 349 5.62 -15.43 24.45
N GLU A 350 4.43 -16.02 24.35
CA GLU A 350 4.14 -17.17 23.46
C GLU A 350 3.82 -16.75 22.01
N SER A 351 3.65 -15.43 21.76
CA SER A 351 3.39 -14.93 20.41
C SER A 351 4.67 -15.06 19.56
N PRO A 352 4.57 -15.51 18.30
CA PRO A 352 5.72 -15.49 17.41
C PRO A 352 6.33 -14.07 17.32
N PRO A 353 7.66 -13.94 17.34
CA PRO A 353 8.31 -12.64 17.23
C PRO A 353 7.92 -11.99 15.89
N ARG A 354 7.55 -10.72 15.94
CA ARG A 354 7.23 -9.90 14.77
C ARG A 354 8.17 -8.69 14.71
N PRO A 355 8.55 -8.22 13.53
CA PRO A 355 9.49 -7.10 13.39
C PRO A 355 8.89 -5.74 13.76
N GLY A 356 7.54 -5.62 13.74
CA GLY A 356 6.83 -4.37 13.99
C GLY A 356 6.92 -3.90 15.44
N ARG A 357 6.90 -2.58 15.63
CA ARG A 357 6.79 -1.88 16.93
C ARG A 357 5.55 -1.01 16.90
N SER A 358 4.86 -0.90 18.02
CA SER A 358 3.67 -0.05 18.11
C SER A 358 4.01 1.42 17.77
N LEU A 359 3.17 2.03 16.93
CA LEU A 359 3.27 3.46 16.59
C LEU A 359 3.11 4.35 17.83
N PHE A 360 2.37 3.91 18.86
CA PHE A 360 2.29 4.61 20.15
C PHE A 360 3.65 4.66 20.85
N ASP A 361 4.36 3.54 20.87
CA ASP A 361 5.67 3.44 21.49
C ASP A 361 6.72 4.21 20.71
N ILE A 362 6.67 4.12 19.37
CA ILE A 362 7.58 4.85 18.47
C ILE A 362 7.39 6.36 18.63
N ALA A 363 6.16 6.85 18.63
CA ALA A 363 5.86 8.28 18.75
C ALA A 363 6.20 8.86 20.12
N SER A 364 6.24 8.02 21.18
CA SER A 364 6.58 8.43 22.53
C SER A 364 8.06 8.32 22.87
N ALA A 365 8.85 7.67 21.99
CA ALA A 365 10.28 7.48 22.17
C ALA A 365 11.09 8.60 21.49
N PRO A 366 12.36 8.80 21.87
CA PRO A 366 13.27 9.61 21.09
C PRO A 366 13.37 9.11 19.63
N PRO A 367 13.56 10.00 18.63
CA PRO A 367 13.68 9.60 17.24
C PRO A 367 14.81 8.59 17.00
N ASP A 368 14.49 7.49 16.34
CA ASP A 368 15.43 6.46 15.89
C ASP A 368 15.48 6.47 14.36
N LEU A 369 16.32 7.33 13.81
CA LEU A 369 16.46 7.47 12.36
C LEU A 369 17.20 6.29 11.71
N GLU A 370 17.94 5.51 12.51
CA GLU A 370 18.71 4.35 12.04
C GLU A 370 17.87 3.06 11.99
N ARG A 371 16.60 3.11 12.37
CA ARG A 371 15.71 1.95 12.26
C ARG A 371 15.61 1.47 10.81
N PRO A 372 15.97 0.20 10.53
CA PRO A 372 15.91 -0.34 9.17
C PRO A 372 14.45 -0.65 8.76
N ILE A 373 14.10 -0.29 7.54
CA ILE A 373 12.83 -0.65 6.90
C ILE A 373 13.12 -1.43 5.62
N LEU A 374 12.45 -2.57 5.46
CA LEU A 374 12.55 -3.43 4.29
C LEU A 374 11.25 -3.39 3.48
N SER A 375 11.38 -3.25 2.16
CA SER A 375 10.32 -3.52 1.19
C SER A 375 10.83 -4.50 0.14
N GLU A 376 10.00 -5.45 -0.27
CA GLU A 376 10.41 -6.52 -1.18
C GLU A 376 9.38 -6.74 -2.29
N TYR A 377 9.85 -7.05 -3.49
CA TYR A 377 9.00 -7.30 -4.65
C TYR A 377 9.38 -8.58 -5.37
N HIS A 378 8.39 -9.47 -5.54
CA HIS A 378 8.56 -10.81 -6.11
C HIS A 378 7.51 -11.14 -7.18
N ALA A 379 6.89 -10.13 -7.76
CA ALA A 379 5.70 -10.32 -8.61
C ALA A 379 5.98 -10.03 -10.09
N ALA A 380 4.91 -9.83 -10.84
CA ALA A 380 4.89 -9.63 -12.30
C ALA A 380 5.86 -8.55 -12.79
N GLY A 381 6.36 -8.73 -13.99
CA GLY A 381 7.17 -7.75 -14.71
C GLY A 381 8.65 -7.75 -14.39
N SER A 382 9.11 -8.67 -13.53
CA SER A 382 10.52 -8.85 -13.24
C SER A 382 10.89 -10.33 -13.18
N ASN A 383 11.96 -10.72 -13.87
CA ASN A 383 12.49 -12.08 -13.79
C ASN A 383 13.04 -12.41 -12.39
N HIS A 384 13.50 -11.41 -11.67
CA HIS A 384 14.17 -11.54 -10.37
C HIS A 384 13.63 -10.55 -9.35
N ALA A 385 13.74 -10.89 -8.07
CA ALA A 385 13.27 -10.07 -6.97
C ALA A 385 14.04 -8.75 -6.83
N GLY A 386 13.36 -7.75 -6.28
CA GLY A 386 13.94 -6.51 -5.80
C GLY A 386 13.70 -6.29 -4.32
N PHE A 387 14.68 -5.75 -3.62
CA PHE A 387 14.64 -5.42 -2.19
C PHE A 387 15.06 -3.98 -1.97
N MET A 388 14.29 -3.24 -1.21
CA MET A 388 14.62 -1.89 -0.76
C MET A 388 14.93 -1.91 0.73
N LEU A 389 16.08 -1.41 1.12
CA LEU A 389 16.45 -1.14 2.51
C LEU A 389 16.59 0.37 2.72
N ARG A 390 15.82 0.93 3.64
CA ARG A 390 15.97 2.27 4.16
C ARG A 390 16.63 2.20 5.55
N GLN A 391 17.76 2.90 5.74
CA GLN A 391 18.39 3.03 7.06
C GLN A 391 19.12 4.37 7.17
N GLY A 392 18.88 5.12 8.23
CA GLY A 392 19.41 6.46 8.38
C GLY A 392 18.93 7.39 7.25
N ARG A 393 19.86 8.06 6.58
CA ARG A 393 19.59 8.86 5.39
C ARG A 393 19.66 8.08 4.08
N TRP A 394 20.09 6.81 4.15
CA TRP A 394 20.42 6.02 2.98
C TRP A 394 19.23 5.13 2.58
N LYS A 395 19.03 5.00 1.27
CA LYS A 395 18.13 4.06 0.67
C LYS A 395 18.87 3.24 -0.38
N TYR A 396 18.80 1.93 -0.21
CA TYR A 396 19.54 0.95 -1.00
C TYR A 396 18.56 0.01 -1.70
N HIS A 397 18.70 -0.13 -3.02
CA HIS A 397 17.98 -1.12 -3.79
C HIS A 397 18.94 -2.25 -4.18
N CYS A 398 18.55 -3.48 -3.82
CA CYS A 398 19.19 -4.70 -4.25
C CYS A 398 18.27 -5.39 -5.25
N TYR A 399 18.72 -5.54 -6.47
CA TYR A 399 18.04 -6.28 -7.51
C TYR A 399 18.81 -7.55 -7.80
N VAL A 400 18.20 -8.72 -7.58
CA VAL A 400 18.89 -10.00 -7.80
C VAL A 400 19.30 -10.13 -9.27
N GLY A 401 20.57 -10.37 -9.53
CA GLY A 401 21.14 -10.46 -10.87
C GLY A 401 21.41 -9.13 -11.58
N PHE A 402 21.16 -7.99 -10.96
CA PHE A 402 21.45 -6.67 -11.51
C PHE A 402 22.32 -5.84 -10.57
N ARG A 403 22.85 -4.73 -11.06
CA ARG A 403 23.55 -3.77 -10.22
C ARG A 403 22.61 -3.18 -9.16
N PRO A 404 23.12 -2.79 -7.99
CA PRO A 404 22.31 -2.07 -7.01
C PRO A 404 22.12 -0.60 -7.38
N GLU A 405 21.23 0.08 -6.66
CA GLU A 405 21.12 1.54 -6.59
C GLU A 405 21.29 2.01 -5.14
N LEU A 406 21.79 3.24 -4.95
CA LEU A 406 21.98 3.87 -3.65
C LEU A 406 21.59 5.34 -3.73
N PHE A 407 20.73 5.78 -2.80
CA PHE A 407 20.27 7.17 -2.72
C PHE A 407 20.50 7.75 -1.33
N ASP A 408 20.76 9.05 -1.29
CA ASP A 408 20.85 9.83 -0.08
C ASP A 408 19.60 10.69 0.10
N LEU A 409 18.59 10.18 0.77
CA LEU A 409 17.28 10.85 0.90
C LEU A 409 17.30 12.16 1.69
N LEU A 410 18.41 12.48 2.39
CA LEU A 410 18.54 13.78 3.05
C LEU A 410 18.86 14.90 2.06
N THR A 411 19.66 14.62 1.04
CA THR A 411 20.09 15.62 0.03
C THR A 411 19.37 15.41 -1.31
N ASP A 412 18.83 14.22 -1.55
CA ASP A 412 18.11 13.82 -2.77
C ASP A 412 16.84 13.03 -2.42
N PRO A 413 15.84 13.66 -1.82
CA PRO A 413 14.58 13.00 -1.43
C PRO A 413 13.75 12.51 -2.62
N GLU A 414 14.10 12.95 -3.84
CA GLU A 414 13.43 12.56 -5.08
C GLU A 414 14.15 11.47 -5.86
N GLU A 415 15.24 10.91 -5.30
CA GLU A 415 16.02 9.81 -5.90
C GLU A 415 16.45 10.08 -7.36
N LEU A 416 16.96 11.30 -7.59
CA LEU A 416 17.38 11.75 -8.92
C LEU A 416 18.77 11.23 -9.30
N ASN A 417 19.62 10.93 -8.29
CA ASN A 417 21.02 10.64 -8.46
C ASN A 417 21.39 9.30 -7.81
N ASP A 418 21.60 8.25 -8.62
CA ASP A 418 22.11 6.97 -8.16
C ASP A 418 23.60 7.07 -7.80
N LEU A 419 23.93 6.88 -6.55
CA LEU A 419 25.29 6.96 -5.98
C LEU A 419 26.03 5.62 -6.00
N ALA A 420 25.40 4.51 -6.38
CA ALA A 420 25.97 3.17 -6.27
C ALA A 420 27.24 2.97 -7.11
N GLN A 421 27.39 3.72 -8.21
CA GLN A 421 28.57 3.66 -9.08
C GLN A 421 29.66 4.69 -8.71
N ASN A 422 29.42 5.56 -7.73
CA ASN A 422 30.39 6.55 -7.30
C ASN A 422 31.34 5.96 -6.24
N PRO A 423 32.66 5.87 -6.50
CA PRO A 423 33.61 5.26 -5.57
C PRO A 423 33.65 5.92 -4.19
N ALA A 424 33.28 7.20 -4.09
CA ALA A 424 33.22 7.92 -2.80
C ALA A 424 32.21 7.31 -1.82
N TYR A 425 31.19 6.63 -2.34
CA TYR A 425 30.11 6.01 -1.53
C TYR A 425 30.22 4.48 -1.44
N SER A 426 31.35 3.88 -1.90
CA SER A 426 31.54 2.42 -1.88
C SER A 426 31.42 1.82 -0.47
N HIS A 427 31.89 2.54 0.56
CA HIS A 427 31.78 2.10 1.95
C HIS A 427 30.32 2.10 2.45
N VAL A 428 29.49 3.08 2.03
CA VAL A 428 28.06 3.14 2.34
C VAL A 428 27.33 2.00 1.65
N LEU A 429 27.63 1.79 0.37
CA LEU A 429 27.03 0.71 -0.42
C LEU A 429 27.29 -0.66 0.24
N GLN A 430 28.51 -0.92 0.66
CA GLN A 430 28.88 -2.16 1.38
C GLN A 430 28.17 -2.28 2.73
N ALA A 431 28.07 -1.20 3.49
CA ALA A 431 27.38 -1.18 4.78
C ALA A 431 25.86 -1.49 4.62
N MET A 432 25.21 -0.88 3.63
CA MET A 432 23.80 -1.13 3.33
C MET A 432 23.55 -2.55 2.81
N HIS A 433 24.44 -3.06 1.96
CA HIS A 433 24.40 -4.45 1.53
C HIS A 433 24.51 -5.41 2.72
N ALA A 434 25.47 -5.21 3.60
CA ALA A 434 25.62 -6.01 4.81
C ALA A 434 24.41 -5.86 5.76
N ALA A 435 23.81 -4.68 5.83
CA ALA A 435 22.58 -4.46 6.61
C ALA A 435 21.39 -5.25 6.07
N LEU A 436 21.20 -5.31 4.75
CA LEU A 436 20.18 -6.14 4.12
C LEU A 436 20.41 -7.63 4.42
N HIS A 437 21.66 -8.09 4.30
CA HIS A 437 22.00 -9.50 4.58
C HIS A 437 21.88 -9.92 6.05
N ARG A 438 21.79 -8.97 6.99
CA ARG A 438 21.37 -9.28 8.38
C ARG A 438 19.87 -9.55 8.51
N ILE A 439 19.06 -9.09 7.55
CA ILE A 439 17.61 -9.30 7.55
C ILE A 439 17.24 -10.54 6.72
N CYS A 440 17.81 -10.67 5.54
CA CYS A 440 17.55 -11.80 4.63
C CYS A 440 18.73 -12.01 3.66
N ASP A 441 18.78 -13.18 3.05
CA ASP A 441 19.58 -13.44 1.84
C ASP A 441 18.71 -13.23 0.59
N PRO A 442 18.91 -12.13 -0.17
CA PRO A 442 18.08 -11.82 -1.33
C PRO A 442 18.04 -12.92 -2.40
N ILE A 443 19.16 -13.62 -2.60
CA ILE A 443 19.24 -14.70 -3.59
C ILE A 443 18.43 -15.91 -3.15
N ALA A 444 18.56 -16.31 -1.89
CA ALA A 444 17.81 -17.42 -1.33
C ALA A 444 16.30 -17.14 -1.28
N VAL A 445 15.92 -15.91 -0.94
CA VAL A 445 14.49 -15.48 -0.91
C VAL A 445 13.90 -15.47 -2.32
N ASP A 446 14.60 -14.91 -3.33
CA ASP A 446 14.13 -14.95 -4.73
C ASP A 446 13.97 -16.40 -5.24
N ALA A 447 14.93 -17.27 -4.97
CA ALA A 447 14.85 -18.68 -5.35
C ALA A 447 13.64 -19.38 -4.71
N LEU A 448 13.35 -19.06 -3.42
CA LEU A 448 12.18 -19.59 -2.72
C LEU A 448 10.87 -19.08 -3.33
N ALA A 449 10.78 -17.80 -3.64
CA ALA A 449 9.62 -17.21 -4.30
C ALA A 449 9.36 -17.86 -5.66
N GLN A 450 10.38 -18.01 -6.49
CA GLN A 450 10.28 -18.66 -7.79
C GLN A 450 9.84 -20.14 -7.67
N GLN A 451 10.34 -20.85 -6.66
CA GLN A 451 9.94 -22.24 -6.39
C GLN A 451 8.45 -22.33 -6.05
N ASP A 452 7.94 -21.44 -5.19
CA ASP A 452 6.52 -21.44 -4.81
C ASP A 452 5.61 -21.04 -5.96
N GLN A 453 6.02 -20.03 -6.74
CA GLN A 453 5.33 -19.64 -7.95
C GLN A 453 5.30 -20.75 -9.00
N ALA A 454 6.38 -21.49 -9.17
CA ALA A 454 6.41 -22.65 -10.06
C ALA A 454 5.44 -23.75 -9.62
N LYS A 455 5.32 -24.01 -8.30
CA LYS A 455 4.32 -24.95 -7.75
C LYS A 455 2.89 -24.46 -8.04
N LEU A 456 2.62 -23.17 -7.86
CA LEU A 456 1.31 -22.57 -8.16
C LEU A 456 0.98 -22.73 -9.65
N ILE A 457 1.92 -22.38 -10.54
CA ILE A 457 1.75 -22.52 -11.98
C ILE A 457 1.48 -23.99 -12.37
N ALA A 458 2.22 -24.94 -11.78
CA ALA A 458 2.01 -26.36 -12.02
C ALA A 458 0.63 -26.83 -11.54
N HIS A 459 0.15 -26.34 -10.39
CA HIS A 459 -1.20 -26.61 -9.87
C HIS A 459 -2.30 -26.20 -10.85
N TYR A 460 -2.10 -25.09 -11.57
CA TYR A 460 -3.04 -24.60 -12.60
C TYR A 460 -2.79 -25.18 -14.00
N GLY A 461 -2.04 -26.27 -14.14
CA GLY A 461 -1.85 -26.98 -15.40
C GLY A 461 -0.70 -26.46 -16.27
N GLY A 462 0.25 -25.75 -15.69
CA GLY A 462 1.43 -25.23 -16.36
C GLY A 462 1.24 -23.79 -16.89
N ALA A 463 2.31 -23.24 -17.46
CA ALA A 463 2.38 -21.82 -17.82
C ALA A 463 1.30 -21.35 -18.83
N ASP A 464 0.96 -22.18 -19.81
CA ASP A 464 -0.04 -21.81 -20.82
C ASP A 464 -1.47 -21.79 -20.27
N ALA A 465 -1.80 -22.66 -19.32
CA ALA A 465 -3.08 -22.65 -18.63
C ALA A 465 -3.13 -21.50 -17.60
N ALA A 466 -2.11 -21.35 -16.77
CA ALA A 466 -1.97 -20.31 -15.77
C ALA A 466 -2.06 -18.90 -16.38
N HIS A 467 -1.49 -18.69 -17.57
CA HIS A 467 -1.53 -17.40 -18.28
C HIS A 467 -2.95 -16.88 -18.57
N LYS A 468 -3.95 -17.76 -18.58
CA LYS A 468 -5.34 -17.43 -18.87
C LYS A 468 -6.17 -17.15 -17.61
N ILE A 469 -5.59 -17.33 -16.41
CA ILE A 469 -6.33 -17.29 -15.14
C ILE A 469 -6.13 -15.95 -14.44
N GLY A 470 -7.24 -15.37 -14.00
CA GLY A 470 -7.30 -14.12 -13.26
C GLY A 470 -7.66 -12.91 -14.10
N SER A 471 -7.91 -11.78 -13.44
CA SER A 471 -8.13 -10.50 -14.10
C SER A 471 -6.87 -10.04 -14.83
N SER A 472 -7.04 -9.26 -15.89
CA SER A 472 -5.89 -8.76 -16.67
C SER A 472 -5.22 -7.55 -16.04
N THR A 473 -5.97 -6.74 -15.26
CA THR A 473 -5.45 -5.47 -14.71
C THR A 473 -5.93 -5.18 -13.29
N SER A 474 -7.23 -5.10 -13.05
CA SER A 474 -7.83 -4.73 -11.78
C SER A 474 -8.81 -5.79 -11.30
N THR A 475 -9.07 -5.83 -9.99
CA THR A 475 -10.08 -6.72 -9.42
C THR A 475 -11.47 -6.14 -9.73
N PRO A 476 -12.36 -6.87 -10.43
CA PRO A 476 -13.72 -6.41 -10.65
C PRO A 476 -14.47 -6.22 -9.33
N VAL A 477 -15.33 -5.20 -9.28
CA VAL A 477 -16.34 -5.08 -8.21
C VAL A 477 -17.40 -6.14 -8.47
N ASP A 478 -17.71 -6.96 -7.46
CA ASP A 478 -18.72 -7.98 -7.59
C ASP A 478 -20.11 -7.34 -7.71
N SER A 479 -20.87 -7.66 -8.78
CA SER A 479 -22.17 -7.05 -9.07
C SER A 479 -23.31 -7.60 -8.19
N LYS A 480 -22.98 -8.37 -7.16
CA LYS A 480 -23.93 -9.06 -6.29
C LYS A 480 -24.10 -8.43 -4.90
N HIS A 481 -23.62 -7.21 -4.71
CA HIS A 481 -23.81 -6.48 -3.44
C HIS A 481 -24.91 -5.45 -3.54
#